data_3fd07175ca15bb57a8f644d232085706
#
_entry.id   3fd07175ca15bb57a8f644d232085706
#
_cell.length_a   1.000
_cell.length_b   1.000
_cell.length_c   1.000
_cell.angle_alpha   90.00
_cell.angle_beta   90.00
_cell.angle_gamma   90.00
#
_symmetry.space_group_name_H-M   'P 1'
#
loop_
_entity.id
_entity.type
_entity.pdbx_description
1 polymer ?
#
loop_
_entity_poly.entity_id
_entity_poly.type
_entity_poly.pdbx_seq_one_letter_code
_entity_poly.pdbx_strand_id
1 'polypeptide(L)'
;MKKEERLVNKIKRLLRRLGCPRWLHHFGPKKYELHQHMFAFVVMSVCRLSFRRVNKFLEMLDYTVPTFSALCKSRKRISPSLFQRALALTAGDNHQFVAIDSTGISRTNQSYHYIKRIDSKKPVKSYVKQSSLFDIKNKTFIALRVRSKIRHDIKDAEYLLKRVDIQTTLFGDTSYDAENLHEYCFVRGIQTQIKPRKNVKRGFYRRKQMKNYSEKEYHQRSLIESGFGSLKRKYGGFTLAVNWRAIRNEAYLRAIAHNLRLSSSEIFN
;
A
#
# COMPACT_ATOMS: atom_id res chain seq x y z
N MET A 1 -11.51 13.64 24.43
CA MET A 1 -11.33 12.29 23.83
C MET A 1 -9.85 12.10 23.56
N LYS A 2 -9.24 11.04 24.11
CA LYS A 2 -7.80 10.74 23.93
C LYS A 2 -7.50 10.48 22.45
N LYS A 3 -6.26 10.74 22.02
CA LYS A 3 -5.84 10.57 20.58
C LYS A 3 -6.08 9.15 20.09
N GLU A 4 -5.82 8.15 20.93
CA GLU A 4 -5.99 6.71 20.65
C GLU A 4 -7.46 6.36 20.43
N GLU A 5 -8.37 6.91 21.20
CA GLU A 5 -9.81 6.72 21.04
C GLU A 5 -10.30 7.24 19.67
N ARG A 6 -9.72 8.34 19.19
CA ARG A 6 -10.01 8.86 17.85
C ARG A 6 -9.61 7.85 16.77
N LEU A 7 -8.45 7.17 16.92
CA LEU A 7 -8.00 6.15 15.97
C LEU A 7 -8.92 4.93 16.00
N VAL A 8 -9.31 4.44 17.21
CA VAL A 8 -10.26 3.33 17.35
C VAL A 8 -11.58 3.66 16.66
N ASN A 9 -12.11 4.87 16.88
CA ASN A 9 -13.36 5.32 16.27
C ASN A 9 -13.26 5.46 14.75
N LYS A 10 -12.11 5.90 14.20
CA LYS A 10 -11.85 5.91 12.75
C LYS A 10 -11.87 4.48 12.19
N ILE A 11 -11.21 3.55 12.85
CA ILE A 11 -11.20 2.14 12.43
C ILE A 11 -12.61 1.53 12.48
N LYS A 12 -13.39 1.79 13.52
CA LYS A 12 -14.79 1.35 13.62
C LYS A 12 -15.66 1.91 12.47
N ARG A 13 -15.50 3.21 12.13
CA ARG A 13 -16.20 3.83 10.99
C ARG A 13 -15.78 3.21 9.67
N LEU A 14 -14.47 3.00 9.45
CA LEU A 14 -13.93 2.36 8.26
C LEU A 14 -14.51 0.96 8.06
N LEU A 15 -14.53 0.14 9.10
CA LEU A 15 -15.07 -1.22 9.04
C LEU A 15 -16.58 -1.24 8.79
N ARG A 16 -17.35 -0.29 9.34
CA ARG A 16 -18.78 -0.12 9.04
C ARG A 16 -19.02 0.26 7.59
N ARG A 17 -18.28 1.23 7.04
CA ARG A 17 -18.35 1.60 5.61
C ARG A 17 -18.00 0.45 4.67
N LEU A 18 -17.15 -0.48 5.12
CA LEU A 18 -16.79 -1.68 4.37
C LEU A 18 -17.83 -2.81 4.46
N GLY A 19 -18.88 -2.63 5.24
CA GLY A 19 -19.86 -3.70 5.53
C GLY A 19 -19.25 -4.89 6.26
N CYS A 20 -18.21 -4.66 7.07
CA CYS A 20 -17.52 -5.74 7.77
C CYS A 20 -18.35 -6.24 8.96
N PRO A 21 -18.38 -7.57 9.20
CA PRO A 21 -18.99 -8.12 10.39
C PRO A 21 -18.24 -7.68 11.65
N ARG A 22 -18.97 -7.61 12.76
CA ARG A 22 -18.39 -7.28 14.07
C ARG A 22 -17.31 -8.28 14.50
N TRP A 23 -17.49 -9.57 14.14
CA TRP A 23 -16.65 -10.69 14.55
C TRP A 23 -15.99 -11.34 13.33
N LEU A 24 -14.77 -11.86 13.49
CA LEU A 24 -14.03 -12.53 12.40
C LEU A 24 -14.59 -13.93 12.04
N HIS A 25 -15.42 -14.52 12.89
CA HIS A 25 -16.00 -15.83 12.69
C HIS A 25 -17.45 -15.87 13.13
N HIS A 26 -18.23 -16.72 12.45
CA HIS A 26 -19.63 -16.95 12.78
C HIS A 26 -19.79 -17.89 14.00
N PHE A 27 -18.87 -18.84 14.16
CA PHE A 27 -18.91 -19.89 15.16
C PHE A 27 -17.80 -19.74 16.23
N GLY A 28 -18.04 -20.21 17.42
CA GLY A 28 -17.12 -20.24 18.56
C GLY A 28 -17.13 -18.97 19.42
N PRO A 29 -16.28 -18.90 20.45
CA PRO A 29 -16.25 -17.81 21.43
C PRO A 29 -15.95 -16.46 20.77
N LYS A 30 -16.85 -15.51 20.92
CA LYS A 30 -16.74 -14.13 20.37
C LYS A 30 -15.97 -13.23 21.35
N LYS A 31 -14.69 -13.54 21.59
CA LYS A 31 -13.88 -12.82 22.57
C LYS A 31 -13.39 -11.46 22.10
N TYR A 32 -12.98 -11.34 20.80
CA TYR A 32 -12.40 -10.10 20.26
C TYR A 32 -13.10 -9.69 18.99
N GLU A 33 -13.48 -8.40 18.90
CA GLU A 33 -14.10 -7.81 17.73
C GLU A 33 -13.08 -7.53 16.63
N LEU A 34 -13.54 -7.46 15.38
CA LEU A 34 -12.67 -7.18 14.22
C LEU A 34 -11.91 -5.85 14.37
N HIS A 35 -12.56 -4.81 14.93
CA HIS A 35 -11.90 -3.53 15.12
C HIS A 35 -10.70 -3.59 16.09
N GLN A 36 -10.73 -4.47 17.10
CA GLN A 36 -9.61 -4.66 18.03
C GLN A 36 -8.40 -5.29 17.33
N HIS A 37 -8.65 -6.26 16.44
CA HIS A 37 -7.59 -6.82 15.58
C HIS A 37 -6.99 -5.76 14.65
N MET A 38 -7.84 -4.96 13.99
CA MET A 38 -7.39 -3.91 13.08
C MET A 38 -6.63 -2.80 13.81
N PHE A 39 -7.07 -2.41 14.99
CA PHE A 39 -6.37 -1.45 15.84
C PHE A 39 -4.96 -1.94 16.21
N ALA A 40 -4.85 -3.18 16.70
CA ALA A 40 -3.55 -3.78 17.01
C ALA A 40 -2.63 -3.85 15.77
N PHE A 41 -3.16 -4.16 14.58
CA PHE A 41 -2.38 -4.18 13.33
C PHE A 41 -1.90 -2.80 12.90
N VAL A 42 -2.72 -1.77 13.05
CA VAL A 42 -2.32 -0.39 12.73
C VAL A 42 -1.24 0.08 13.70
N VAL A 43 -1.45 -0.09 15.02
CA VAL A 43 -0.45 0.26 16.04
C VAL A 43 0.86 -0.51 15.84
N MET A 44 0.78 -1.82 15.57
CA MET A 44 1.96 -2.63 15.21
C MET A 44 2.74 -2.03 14.03
N SER A 45 2.03 -1.60 12.99
CA SER A 45 2.66 -1.02 11.80
C SER A 45 3.28 0.34 12.11
N VAL A 46 2.57 1.22 12.82
CA VAL A 46 3.04 2.57 13.16
C VAL A 46 4.24 2.53 14.11
N CYS A 47 4.18 1.69 15.14
CA CYS A 47 5.23 1.59 16.17
C CYS A 47 6.31 0.55 15.82
N ARG A 48 6.19 -0.14 14.68
CA ARG A 48 7.12 -1.20 14.24
C ARG A 48 7.30 -2.32 15.27
N LEU A 49 6.22 -2.67 15.98
CA LEU A 49 6.23 -3.68 17.03
C LEU A 49 6.00 -5.09 16.45
N SER A 50 6.53 -6.11 17.13
CA SER A 50 6.10 -7.49 16.91
C SER A 50 4.70 -7.74 17.51
N PHE A 51 4.02 -8.82 17.12
CA PHE A 51 2.71 -9.17 17.70
C PHE A 51 2.75 -9.36 19.23
N ARG A 52 3.85 -9.88 19.77
CA ARG A 52 4.01 -10.03 21.23
C ARG A 52 4.17 -8.67 21.90
N ARG A 53 4.96 -7.77 21.29
CA ARG A 53 5.19 -6.43 21.84
C ARG A 53 3.96 -5.54 21.74
N VAL A 54 3.22 -5.59 20.63
CA VAL A 54 2.00 -4.77 20.50
C VAL A 54 0.92 -5.20 21.45
N ASN A 55 0.76 -6.52 21.70
CA ASN A 55 -0.19 -7.02 22.69
C ASN A 55 0.15 -6.43 24.08
N LYS A 56 1.37 -6.66 24.58
CA LYS A 56 1.80 -6.10 25.86
C LYS A 56 1.71 -4.57 25.94
N PHE A 57 2.12 -3.88 24.88
CA PHE A 57 2.06 -2.42 24.82
C PHE A 57 0.64 -1.89 24.96
N LEU A 58 -0.32 -2.50 24.26
CA LEU A 58 -1.72 -2.07 24.32
C LEU A 58 -2.40 -2.49 25.63
N GLU A 59 -2.03 -3.63 26.23
CA GLU A 59 -2.47 -4.02 27.58
C GLU A 59 -2.00 -3.03 28.64
N MET A 60 -0.76 -2.53 28.56
CA MET A 60 -0.24 -1.48 29.46
C MET A 60 -1.00 -0.15 29.32
N LEU A 61 -1.70 0.08 28.23
CA LEU A 61 -2.53 1.26 27.99
C LEU A 61 -4.04 0.97 28.26
N ASP A 62 -4.35 -0.11 28.96
CA ASP A 62 -5.71 -0.55 29.31
C ASP A 62 -6.62 -0.85 28.12
N TYR A 63 -6.03 -1.20 26.95
CA TYR A 63 -6.83 -1.63 25.80
C TYR A 63 -7.05 -3.14 25.80
N THR A 64 -8.30 -3.56 25.69
CA THR A 64 -8.65 -4.95 25.41
C THR A 64 -8.27 -5.30 23.98
N VAL A 65 -7.21 -6.10 23.81
CA VAL A 65 -6.67 -6.49 22.52
C VAL A 65 -6.54 -8.00 22.37
N PRO A 66 -6.57 -8.49 21.11
CA PRO A 66 -6.40 -9.91 20.85
C PRO A 66 -5.02 -10.41 21.29
N THR A 67 -5.00 -11.62 21.86
CA THR A 67 -3.75 -12.29 22.22
C THR A 67 -2.83 -12.44 21.00
N PHE A 68 -1.54 -12.66 21.26
CA PHE A 68 -0.54 -12.95 20.21
C PHE A 68 -1.00 -14.02 19.22
N SER A 69 -1.52 -15.15 19.73
CA SER A 69 -2.01 -16.25 18.88
C SER A 69 -3.22 -15.84 18.04
N ALA A 70 -4.15 -15.06 18.61
CA ALA A 70 -5.31 -14.55 17.91
C ALA A 70 -4.91 -13.55 16.80
N LEU A 71 -3.94 -12.67 17.05
CA LEU A 71 -3.38 -11.76 16.03
C LEU A 71 -2.70 -12.52 14.88
N CYS A 72 -1.91 -13.56 15.19
CA CYS A 72 -1.29 -14.39 14.17
C CYS A 72 -2.31 -15.11 13.28
N LYS A 73 -3.36 -15.66 13.88
CA LYS A 73 -4.44 -16.37 13.17
C LYS A 73 -5.27 -15.38 12.32
N SER A 74 -5.69 -14.26 12.88
CA SER A 74 -6.50 -13.27 12.18
C SER A 74 -5.77 -12.65 10.99
N ARG A 75 -4.48 -12.34 11.11
CA ARG A 75 -3.65 -11.83 10.00
C ARG A 75 -3.63 -12.78 8.80
N LYS A 76 -3.65 -14.09 9.03
CA LYS A 76 -3.72 -15.09 7.96
C LYS A 76 -5.13 -15.23 7.37
N ARG A 77 -6.18 -15.00 8.17
CA ARG A 77 -7.59 -15.17 7.76
C ARG A 77 -8.13 -13.97 6.98
N ILE A 78 -7.79 -12.75 7.38
CA ILE A 78 -8.29 -11.53 6.72
C ILE A 78 -7.86 -11.52 5.26
N SER A 79 -8.83 -11.34 4.37
CA SER A 79 -8.60 -11.30 2.92
C SER A 79 -7.80 -10.07 2.51
N PRO A 80 -6.81 -10.19 1.61
CA PRO A 80 -6.16 -9.03 1.01
C PRO A 80 -7.11 -8.08 0.27
N SER A 81 -8.25 -8.58 -0.22
CA SER A 81 -9.27 -7.74 -0.86
C SER A 81 -9.94 -6.79 0.13
N LEU A 82 -10.13 -7.21 1.39
CA LEU A 82 -10.61 -6.31 2.43
C LEU A 82 -9.62 -5.18 2.69
N PHE A 83 -8.34 -5.49 2.78
CA PHE A 83 -7.31 -4.46 2.95
C PHE A 83 -7.21 -3.52 1.75
N GLN A 84 -7.41 -4.02 0.51
CA GLN A 84 -7.45 -3.16 -0.67
C GLN A 84 -8.63 -2.18 -0.61
N ARG A 85 -9.82 -2.64 -0.23
CA ARG A 85 -10.99 -1.76 -0.05
C ARG A 85 -10.78 -0.76 1.09
N ALA A 86 -10.18 -1.20 2.19
CA ALA A 86 -9.82 -0.33 3.30
C ALA A 86 -8.81 0.75 2.88
N LEU A 87 -7.82 0.38 2.07
CA LEU A 87 -6.84 1.31 1.53
C LEU A 87 -7.51 2.40 0.68
N ALA A 88 -8.37 2.01 -0.26
CA ALA A 88 -9.11 2.95 -1.11
C ALA A 88 -9.94 3.93 -0.25
N LEU A 89 -10.71 3.44 0.72
CA LEU A 89 -11.50 4.31 1.60
C LEU A 89 -10.66 5.25 2.47
N THR A 90 -9.43 4.88 2.82
CA THR A 90 -8.53 5.78 3.59
C THR A 90 -7.84 6.82 2.71
N ALA A 91 -7.85 6.63 1.40
CA ALA A 91 -7.27 7.59 0.44
C ALA A 91 -8.26 8.70 0.06
N GLY A 92 -9.58 8.47 0.21
CA GLY A 92 -10.64 9.36 -0.24
C GLY A 92 -11.16 9.01 -1.63
N ASP A 93 -12.00 9.84 -2.19
CA ASP A 93 -12.79 9.51 -3.40
C ASP A 93 -12.45 10.38 -4.63
N ASN A 94 -11.66 11.45 -4.49
CA ASN A 94 -11.37 12.38 -5.59
C ASN A 94 -9.87 12.40 -5.91
N HIS A 95 -9.46 11.66 -6.96
CA HIS A 95 -8.08 11.49 -7.36
C HIS A 95 -7.80 12.14 -8.70
N GLN A 96 -7.41 13.41 -8.70
CA GLN A 96 -7.12 14.18 -9.92
C GLN A 96 -5.76 13.81 -10.51
N PHE A 97 -4.71 13.84 -9.69
CA PHE A 97 -3.32 13.63 -10.11
C PHE A 97 -2.77 12.38 -9.42
N VAL A 98 -2.56 11.33 -10.21
CA VAL A 98 -2.17 10.03 -9.70
C VAL A 98 -0.86 9.58 -10.32
N ALA A 99 0.10 9.18 -9.50
CA ALA A 99 1.34 8.56 -9.97
C ALA A 99 1.27 7.03 -9.83
N ILE A 100 1.82 6.33 -10.82
CA ILE A 100 2.01 4.88 -10.80
C ILE A 100 3.50 4.57 -10.77
N ASP A 101 3.90 3.73 -9.82
CA ASP A 101 5.29 3.25 -9.75
C ASP A 101 5.39 1.97 -8.92
N SER A 102 6.56 1.33 -8.92
CA SER A 102 6.81 0.13 -8.14
C SER A 102 8.07 0.22 -7.29
N THR A 103 8.07 -0.48 -6.17
CA THR A 103 9.21 -0.55 -5.26
C THR A 103 9.44 -1.97 -4.77
N GLY A 104 10.71 -2.31 -4.48
CA GLY A 104 11.08 -3.55 -3.80
C GLY A 104 11.01 -3.42 -2.29
N ILE A 105 10.47 -4.44 -1.62
CA ILE A 105 10.49 -4.61 -0.17
C ILE A 105 11.25 -5.88 0.14
N SER A 106 12.30 -5.81 0.95
CA SER A 106 13.11 -6.98 1.29
C SER A 106 12.31 -8.02 2.08
N ARG A 107 12.52 -9.30 1.82
CA ARG A 107 11.84 -10.38 2.56
C ARG A 107 12.52 -10.72 3.89
N THR A 108 13.74 -10.27 4.06
CA THR A 108 14.56 -10.49 5.27
C THR A 108 15.40 -9.25 5.55
N ASN A 109 15.65 -8.99 6.81
CA ASN A 109 16.62 -7.99 7.24
C ASN A 109 17.98 -8.69 7.44
N GLN A 110 18.66 -8.96 6.33
CA GLN A 110 19.99 -9.58 6.40
C GLN A 110 21.04 -8.50 6.53
N SER A 111 22.03 -8.76 7.39
CA SER A 111 23.23 -7.94 7.46
C SER A 111 24.02 -8.07 6.14
N TYR A 112 24.37 -6.94 5.52
CA TYR A 112 25.22 -6.91 4.33
C TYR A 112 26.58 -7.62 4.58
N HIS A 113 27.17 -7.43 5.77
CA HIS A 113 28.40 -8.10 6.17
C HIS A 113 28.25 -9.62 6.23
N TYR A 114 27.12 -10.11 6.75
CA TYR A 114 26.85 -11.56 6.80
C TYR A 114 26.75 -12.16 5.40
N ILE A 115 26.03 -11.50 4.48
CA ILE A 115 25.88 -11.96 3.11
C ILE A 115 27.24 -12.00 2.39
N LYS A 116 28.06 -10.96 2.56
CA LYS A 116 29.40 -10.88 1.99
C LYS A 116 30.32 -11.97 2.55
N ARG A 117 30.24 -12.27 3.85
CA ARG A 117 31.05 -13.28 4.53
C ARG A 117 30.77 -14.70 4.06
N ILE A 118 29.52 -15.05 3.76
CA ILE A 118 29.13 -16.39 3.28
C ILE A 118 29.32 -16.54 1.77
N ASP A 119 29.83 -15.50 1.10
CA ASP A 119 30.05 -15.45 -0.36
C ASP A 119 28.89 -16.02 -1.18
N SER A 120 27.68 -15.80 -0.73
CA SER A 120 26.49 -16.30 -1.35
C SER A 120 26.19 -15.52 -2.64
N LYS A 121 26.52 -16.11 -3.79
CA LYS A 121 26.14 -15.59 -5.11
C LYS A 121 24.63 -15.55 -5.32
N LYS A 122 23.86 -16.25 -4.49
CA LYS A 122 22.39 -16.25 -4.54
C LYS A 122 21.83 -15.46 -3.37
N PRO A 123 21.00 -14.42 -3.62
CA PRO A 123 20.27 -13.76 -2.56
C PRO A 123 19.40 -14.79 -1.85
N VAL A 124 19.54 -14.91 -0.54
CA VAL A 124 18.85 -15.92 0.28
C VAL A 124 17.33 -15.85 0.13
N LYS A 125 16.78 -14.67 -0.18
CA LYS A 125 15.39 -14.48 -0.58
C LYS A 125 15.24 -13.25 -1.48
N SER A 126 14.50 -13.39 -2.58
CA SER A 126 14.15 -12.28 -3.45
C SER A 126 13.29 -11.24 -2.72
N TYR A 127 13.32 -10.01 -3.18
CA TYR A 127 12.42 -8.97 -2.70
C TYR A 127 10.97 -9.20 -3.15
N VAL A 128 10.04 -8.58 -2.47
CA VAL A 128 8.64 -8.50 -2.83
C VAL A 128 8.43 -7.21 -3.64
N LYS A 129 7.87 -7.32 -4.83
CA LYS A 129 7.52 -6.16 -5.64
C LYS A 129 6.18 -5.60 -5.17
N GLN A 130 6.14 -4.32 -4.87
CA GLN A 130 4.94 -3.56 -4.58
C GLN A 130 4.75 -2.50 -5.65
N SER A 131 3.74 -2.67 -6.51
CA SER A 131 3.28 -1.65 -7.46
C SER A 131 2.14 -0.86 -6.83
N SER A 132 2.10 0.46 -6.99
CA SER A 132 1.17 1.33 -6.29
C SER A 132 0.62 2.43 -7.17
N LEU A 133 -0.62 2.84 -6.90
CA LEU A 133 -1.14 4.15 -7.29
C LEU A 133 -1.08 5.08 -6.09
N PHE A 134 -0.65 6.31 -6.33
CA PHE A 134 -0.41 7.33 -5.31
C PHE A 134 -1.05 8.65 -5.73
N ASP A 135 -1.91 9.18 -4.89
CA ASP A 135 -2.47 10.51 -5.07
C ASP A 135 -1.42 11.56 -4.71
N ILE A 136 -1.04 12.35 -5.71
CA ILE A 136 0.02 13.36 -5.57
C ILE A 136 -0.41 14.50 -4.66
N LYS A 137 -1.68 14.93 -4.78
CA LYS A 137 -2.23 16.06 -4.03
C LYS A 137 -2.39 15.70 -2.54
N ASN A 138 -3.03 14.55 -2.28
CA ASN A 138 -3.32 14.10 -0.92
C ASN A 138 -2.16 13.32 -0.28
N LYS A 139 -1.12 12.97 -1.06
CA LYS A 139 0.04 12.16 -0.65
C LYS A 139 -0.35 10.79 -0.08
N THR A 140 -1.44 10.20 -0.58
CA THR A 140 -2.00 8.94 -0.11
C THR A 140 -1.80 7.80 -1.11
N PHE A 141 -1.62 6.57 -0.61
CA PHE A 141 -1.66 5.36 -1.43
C PHE A 141 -3.11 4.96 -1.67
N ILE A 142 -3.50 4.80 -2.95
CA ILE A 142 -4.88 4.51 -3.35
C ILE A 142 -5.07 3.01 -3.58
N ALA A 143 -4.16 2.40 -4.31
CA ALA A 143 -4.20 0.99 -4.67
C ALA A 143 -2.81 0.37 -4.62
N LEU A 144 -2.75 -0.92 -4.26
CA LEU A 144 -1.53 -1.70 -4.23
C LEU A 144 -1.70 -3.03 -4.97
N ARG A 145 -0.60 -3.48 -5.60
CA ARG A 145 -0.43 -4.86 -6.03
C ARG A 145 0.90 -5.38 -5.52
N VAL A 146 0.86 -6.51 -4.83
CA VAL A 146 2.05 -7.13 -4.23
C VAL A 146 2.32 -8.45 -4.93
N ARG A 147 3.56 -8.66 -5.41
CA ARG A 147 4.01 -9.85 -6.12
C ARG A 147 5.27 -10.45 -5.51
N SER A 148 5.31 -11.78 -5.45
CA SER A 148 6.51 -12.54 -5.10
C SER A 148 7.41 -12.79 -6.32
N LYS A 149 6.82 -12.91 -7.52
CA LYS A 149 7.55 -13.02 -8.79
C LYS A 149 7.63 -11.65 -9.44
N ILE A 150 8.83 -11.23 -9.81
CA ILE A 150 9.09 -9.98 -10.49
C ILE A 150 8.54 -10.07 -11.91
N ARG A 151 7.77 -9.07 -12.31
CA ARG A 151 7.27 -8.87 -13.67
C ARG A 151 7.45 -7.41 -14.07
N HIS A 152 7.42 -7.12 -15.35
CA HIS A 152 7.40 -5.76 -15.86
C HIS A 152 6.29 -4.93 -15.22
N ASP A 153 6.57 -3.66 -14.95
CA ASP A 153 5.70 -2.73 -14.24
C ASP A 153 4.35 -2.56 -14.91
N ILE A 154 4.34 -2.47 -16.24
CA ILE A 154 3.12 -2.36 -17.05
C ILE A 154 2.09 -3.48 -16.81
N LYS A 155 2.55 -4.69 -16.44
CA LYS A 155 1.66 -5.83 -16.15
C LYS A 155 0.81 -5.64 -14.89
N ASP A 156 1.13 -4.66 -14.07
CA ASP A 156 0.36 -4.32 -12.88
C ASP A 156 -0.54 -3.10 -13.08
N ALA A 157 -0.28 -2.28 -14.10
CA ALA A 157 -0.99 -1.04 -14.35
C ALA A 157 -2.51 -1.24 -14.52
N GLU A 158 -2.94 -2.11 -15.42
CA GLU A 158 -4.35 -2.38 -15.67
C GLU A 158 -5.09 -2.88 -14.41
N TYR A 159 -4.44 -3.76 -13.63
CA TYR A 159 -5.01 -4.25 -12.38
C TYR A 159 -5.24 -3.14 -11.37
N LEU A 160 -4.32 -2.18 -11.28
CA LEU A 160 -4.38 -1.06 -10.35
C LEU A 160 -5.43 -0.04 -10.82
N LEU A 161 -5.41 0.32 -12.10
CA LEU A 161 -6.29 1.33 -12.68
C LEU A 161 -7.77 0.92 -12.66
N LYS A 162 -8.09 -0.37 -12.84
CA LYS A 162 -9.47 -0.87 -12.72
C LYS A 162 -10.08 -0.71 -11.31
N ARG A 163 -9.31 -0.30 -10.32
CA ARG A 163 -9.73 -0.17 -8.90
C ARG A 163 -9.84 1.26 -8.41
N VAL A 164 -9.51 2.20 -9.28
CA VAL A 164 -9.44 3.62 -8.93
C VAL A 164 -10.04 4.44 -10.06
N ASP A 165 -10.85 5.39 -9.70
CA ASP A 165 -11.33 6.41 -10.63
C ASP A 165 -10.35 7.59 -10.61
N ILE A 166 -9.61 7.75 -11.73
CA ILE A 166 -8.67 8.85 -11.92
C ILE A 166 -9.36 9.89 -12.80
N GLN A 167 -9.44 11.10 -12.32
CA GLN A 167 -10.24 12.13 -13.00
C GLN A 167 -9.47 12.91 -14.05
N THR A 168 -8.15 13.11 -13.89
CA THR A 168 -7.42 14.04 -14.76
C THR A 168 -6.14 13.46 -15.34
N THR A 169 -5.14 13.14 -14.50
CA THR A 169 -3.80 12.82 -15.01
C THR A 169 -3.17 11.62 -14.32
N LEU A 170 -2.56 10.74 -15.14
CA LEU A 170 -1.73 9.62 -14.69
C LEU A 170 -0.26 9.88 -15.01
N PHE A 171 0.58 9.89 -13.99
CA PHE A 171 2.04 10.01 -14.09
C PHE A 171 2.71 8.64 -13.99
N GLY A 172 3.68 8.35 -14.85
CA GLY A 172 4.42 7.10 -14.80
C GLY A 172 5.82 7.24 -15.40
N ASP A 173 6.71 6.32 -15.06
CA ASP A 173 8.03 6.28 -15.70
C ASP A 173 7.98 5.64 -17.10
N THR A 174 9.11 5.59 -17.77
CA THR A 174 9.26 5.00 -19.10
C THR A 174 8.87 3.52 -19.18
N SER A 175 8.87 2.77 -18.06
CA SER A 175 8.45 1.36 -18.02
C SER A 175 6.95 1.19 -18.27
N TYR A 176 6.17 2.24 -18.03
CA TYR A 176 4.72 2.28 -18.27
C TYR A 176 4.35 2.80 -19.68
N ASP A 177 5.31 3.22 -20.50
CA ASP A 177 5.05 3.68 -21.88
C ASP A 177 4.66 2.48 -22.78
N ALA A 178 3.37 2.18 -22.81
CA ALA A 178 2.78 1.11 -23.60
C ALA A 178 1.44 1.54 -24.20
N GLU A 179 1.20 1.15 -25.47
CA GLU A 179 0.01 1.54 -26.23
C GLU A 179 -1.30 1.24 -25.51
N ASN A 180 -1.42 0.03 -24.95
CA ASN A 180 -2.61 -0.40 -24.22
C ASN A 180 -2.90 0.44 -22.95
N LEU A 181 -1.89 1.01 -22.32
CA LEU A 181 -2.09 1.91 -21.18
C LEU A 181 -2.55 3.28 -21.65
N HIS A 182 -1.94 3.81 -22.72
CA HIS A 182 -2.38 5.07 -23.32
C HIS A 182 -3.80 4.99 -23.86
N GLU A 183 -4.18 3.87 -24.49
CA GLU A 183 -5.55 3.59 -24.92
C GLU A 183 -6.51 3.58 -23.73
N TYR A 184 -6.20 2.82 -22.69
CA TYR A 184 -7.03 2.72 -21.47
C TYR A 184 -7.30 4.11 -20.88
N CYS A 185 -6.27 4.94 -20.79
CA CYS A 185 -6.38 6.29 -20.25
C CYS A 185 -7.16 7.22 -21.20
N PHE A 186 -6.85 7.18 -22.50
CA PHE A 186 -7.48 8.04 -23.50
C PHE A 186 -9.00 7.84 -23.56
N VAL A 187 -9.46 6.58 -23.60
CA VAL A 187 -10.90 6.24 -23.64
C VAL A 187 -11.64 6.73 -22.38
N ARG A 188 -10.92 6.93 -21.28
CA ARG A 188 -11.48 7.44 -20.01
C ARG A 188 -11.26 8.92 -19.75
N GLY A 189 -10.73 9.65 -20.75
CA GLY A 189 -10.44 11.07 -20.59
C GLY A 189 -9.26 11.37 -19.65
N ILE A 190 -8.43 10.36 -19.32
CA ILE A 190 -7.28 10.53 -18.45
C ILE A 190 -6.07 10.92 -19.31
N GLN A 191 -5.46 12.06 -19.02
CA GLN A 191 -4.19 12.46 -19.64
C GLN A 191 -3.04 11.66 -19.05
N THR A 192 -2.12 11.17 -19.91
CA THR A 192 -0.91 10.48 -19.42
C THR A 192 0.30 11.42 -19.49
N GLN A 193 1.01 11.54 -18.37
CA GLN A 193 2.33 12.19 -18.27
C GLN A 193 3.37 11.09 -18.02
N ILE A 194 3.65 10.31 -19.08
CA ILE A 194 4.58 9.18 -19.08
C ILE A 194 5.74 9.50 -20.00
N LYS A 195 6.96 9.39 -19.49
CA LYS A 195 8.15 9.66 -20.30
C LYS A 195 8.25 8.67 -21.47
N PRO A 196 8.33 9.14 -22.72
CA PRO A 196 8.36 8.27 -23.89
C PRO A 196 9.66 7.45 -23.96
N ARG A 197 9.57 6.22 -24.46
CA ARG A 197 10.74 5.40 -24.78
C ARG A 197 11.42 5.93 -26.03
N LYS A 198 12.75 6.03 -26.01
CA LYS A 198 13.55 6.58 -27.11
C LYS A 198 13.29 5.90 -28.47
N ASN A 199 13.06 4.59 -28.47
CA ASN A 199 12.99 3.77 -29.68
C ASN A 199 11.58 3.43 -30.15
N VAL A 200 10.53 3.89 -29.47
CA VAL A 200 9.14 3.57 -29.82
C VAL A 200 8.48 4.75 -30.50
N LYS A 201 8.34 4.66 -31.83
CA LYS A 201 7.72 5.69 -32.67
C LYS A 201 6.26 5.37 -33.06
N ARG A 202 5.79 4.14 -32.82
CA ARG A 202 4.45 3.65 -33.23
C ARG A 202 3.46 3.75 -32.06
N GLY A 203 2.16 3.73 -32.39
CA GLY A 203 1.06 3.77 -31.45
C GLY A 203 0.15 4.98 -31.67
N PHE A 204 -1.13 4.74 -31.89
CA PHE A 204 -2.11 5.81 -32.16
C PHE A 204 -2.43 6.59 -30.87
N TYR A 205 -2.83 5.90 -29.83
CA TYR A 205 -3.20 6.52 -28.54
C TYR A 205 -1.98 7.14 -27.86
N ARG A 206 -0.84 6.49 -27.93
CA ARG A 206 0.42 7.01 -27.44
C ARG A 206 0.75 8.36 -28.08
N ARG A 207 0.70 8.48 -29.41
CA ARG A 207 0.98 9.74 -30.12
C ARG A 207 -0.03 10.83 -29.75
N LYS A 208 -1.32 10.50 -29.57
CA LYS A 208 -2.33 11.45 -29.11
C LYS A 208 -2.03 11.97 -27.70
N GLN A 209 -1.73 11.09 -26.76
CA GLN A 209 -1.39 11.45 -25.39
C GLN A 209 -0.08 12.27 -25.30
N MET A 210 0.92 11.94 -26.13
CA MET A 210 2.21 12.65 -26.14
C MET A 210 2.13 14.10 -26.64
N LYS A 211 1.08 14.50 -27.36
CA LYS A 211 0.89 15.90 -27.76
C LYS A 211 0.77 16.84 -26.55
N ASN A 212 0.23 16.35 -25.45
CA ASN A 212 0.02 17.11 -24.22
C ASN A 212 1.05 16.72 -23.13
N TYR A 213 2.15 16.06 -23.52
CA TYR A 213 3.23 15.74 -22.57
C TYR A 213 4.00 16.99 -22.18
N SER A 214 4.20 17.19 -20.89
CA SER A 214 4.99 18.29 -20.32
C SER A 214 6.07 17.74 -19.39
N GLU A 215 7.33 18.02 -19.69
CA GLU A 215 8.46 17.61 -18.82
C GLU A 215 8.31 18.22 -17.41
N LYS A 216 7.82 19.47 -17.31
CA LYS A 216 7.57 20.14 -16.04
C LYS A 216 6.55 19.40 -15.19
N GLU A 217 5.43 18.97 -15.79
CA GLU A 217 4.41 18.19 -15.08
C GLU A 217 4.91 16.78 -14.74
N TYR A 218 5.64 16.15 -15.66
CA TYR A 218 6.22 14.82 -15.44
C TYR A 218 7.05 14.73 -14.17
N HIS A 219 7.76 15.78 -13.78
CA HIS A 219 8.56 15.80 -12.56
C HIS A 219 7.74 15.57 -11.28
N GLN A 220 6.43 15.82 -11.29
CA GLN A 220 5.55 15.50 -10.16
C GLN A 220 5.51 14.00 -9.85
N ARG A 221 5.87 13.13 -10.79
CA ARG A 221 6.05 11.70 -10.56
C ARG A 221 6.97 11.39 -9.37
N SER A 222 8.00 12.20 -9.15
CA SER A 222 8.95 12.00 -8.04
C SER A 222 8.29 11.96 -6.66
N LEU A 223 7.08 12.50 -6.52
CA LEU A 223 6.34 12.46 -5.26
C LEU A 223 5.94 11.05 -4.82
N ILE A 224 5.73 10.10 -5.75
CA ILE A 224 5.50 8.69 -5.38
C ILE A 224 6.77 8.06 -4.81
N GLU A 225 7.96 8.41 -5.31
CA GLU A 225 9.25 7.95 -4.77
C GLU A 225 9.43 8.45 -3.33
N SER A 226 9.08 9.72 -3.08
CA SER A 226 9.03 10.30 -1.73
C SER A 226 8.03 9.57 -0.83
N GLY A 227 6.86 9.18 -1.38
CA GLY A 227 5.86 8.35 -0.72
C GLY A 227 6.44 6.99 -0.31
N PHE A 228 7.12 6.28 -1.22
CA PHE A 228 7.81 5.02 -0.92
C PHE A 228 8.93 5.20 0.10
N GLY A 229 9.73 6.26 -0.02
CA GLY A 229 10.76 6.61 0.94
C GLY A 229 10.19 6.82 2.34
N SER A 230 9.08 7.57 2.44
CA SER A 230 8.35 7.78 3.69
C SER A 230 7.83 6.46 4.26
N LEU A 231 7.21 5.61 3.42
CA LEU A 231 6.69 4.31 3.82
C LEU A 231 7.80 3.41 4.38
N LYS A 232 8.93 3.32 3.69
CA LYS A 232 10.07 2.50 4.12
C LYS A 232 10.74 3.02 5.39
N ARG A 233 10.94 4.33 5.52
CA ARG A 233 11.54 4.94 6.72
C ARG A 233 10.66 4.75 7.96
N LYS A 234 9.34 4.97 7.82
CA LYS A 234 8.40 4.92 8.96
C LYS A 234 8.01 3.49 9.35
N TYR A 235 7.76 2.64 8.36
CA TYR A 235 7.18 1.30 8.60
C TYR A 235 8.12 0.15 8.27
N GLY A 236 9.36 0.46 7.87
CA GLY A 236 10.42 -0.50 7.56
C GLY A 236 10.46 -0.92 6.09
N GLY A 237 11.69 -1.15 5.59
CA GLY A 237 11.97 -1.56 4.21
C GLY A 237 11.93 -3.08 3.98
N PHE A 238 11.62 -3.88 5.01
CA PHE A 238 11.56 -5.35 4.93
C PHE A 238 10.30 -5.89 5.58
N THR A 239 9.88 -7.10 5.18
CA THR A 239 8.68 -7.76 5.75
C THR A 239 9.04 -8.59 6.97
N LEU A 240 8.18 -8.53 8.01
CA LEU A 240 8.26 -9.39 9.18
C LEU A 240 7.52 -10.72 8.97
N ALA A 241 6.63 -10.76 8.00
CA ALA A 241 5.81 -11.92 7.69
C ALA A 241 6.56 -12.93 6.80
N VAL A 242 6.36 -14.22 7.04
CA VAL A 242 6.93 -15.31 6.24
C VAL A 242 5.90 -15.85 5.23
N ASN A 243 4.64 -15.99 5.65
CA ASN A 243 3.56 -16.49 4.79
C ASN A 243 3.14 -15.44 3.76
N TRP A 244 2.91 -15.87 2.51
CA TRP A 244 2.60 -14.98 1.39
C TRP A 244 1.38 -14.09 1.63
N ARG A 245 0.28 -14.64 2.14
CA ARG A 245 -0.91 -13.85 2.49
C ARG A 245 -0.60 -12.79 3.54
N ALA A 246 0.17 -13.15 4.56
CA ALA A 246 0.57 -12.23 5.61
C ALA A 246 1.53 -11.13 5.11
N ILE A 247 2.43 -11.43 4.16
CA ILE A 247 3.29 -10.44 3.48
C ILE A 247 2.44 -9.42 2.73
N ARG A 248 1.46 -9.89 1.96
CA ARG A 248 0.52 -9.01 1.25
C ARG A 248 -0.25 -8.10 2.22
N ASN A 249 -0.81 -8.68 3.25
CA ASN A 249 -1.56 -7.95 4.26
C ASN A 249 -0.68 -6.92 5.00
N GLU A 250 0.59 -7.24 5.24
CA GLU A 250 1.56 -6.32 5.83
C GLU A 250 1.82 -5.09 4.94
N ALA A 251 1.97 -5.28 3.64
CA ALA A 251 2.14 -4.17 2.69
C ALA A 251 0.91 -3.24 2.67
N TYR A 252 -0.30 -3.80 2.63
CA TYR A 252 -1.53 -3.01 2.74
C TYR A 252 -1.64 -2.26 4.07
N LEU A 253 -1.35 -2.92 5.18
CA LEU A 253 -1.42 -2.31 6.51
C LEU A 253 -0.49 -1.11 6.66
N ARG A 254 0.71 -1.18 6.08
CA ARG A 254 1.66 -0.04 6.06
C ARG A 254 1.10 1.15 5.28
N ALA A 255 0.51 0.91 4.12
CA ALA A 255 -0.11 1.96 3.32
C ALA A 255 -1.36 2.54 3.99
N ILE A 256 -2.21 1.71 4.60
CA ILE A 256 -3.37 2.15 5.40
C ILE A 256 -2.89 3.00 6.60
N ALA A 257 -1.86 2.56 7.32
CA ALA A 257 -1.30 3.31 8.44
C ALA A 257 -0.73 4.66 7.98
N HIS A 258 -0.09 4.71 6.78
CA HIS A 258 0.37 5.95 6.16
C HIS A 258 -0.80 6.91 5.89
N ASN A 259 -1.85 6.43 5.22
CA ASN A 259 -3.03 7.25 4.90
C ASN A 259 -3.75 7.73 6.16
N LEU A 260 -4.00 6.84 7.13
CA LEU A 260 -4.63 7.20 8.41
C LEU A 260 -3.82 8.26 9.17
N ARG A 261 -2.50 8.21 9.11
CA ARG A 261 -1.64 9.21 9.72
C ARG A 261 -1.80 10.58 9.05
N LEU A 262 -1.87 10.64 7.73
CA LEU A 262 -2.07 11.91 7.01
C LEU A 262 -3.45 12.50 7.28
N SER A 263 -4.50 11.69 7.26
CA SER A 263 -5.86 12.11 7.62
C SER A 263 -6.01 12.47 9.11
N SER A 264 -4.99 12.17 9.89
CA SER A 264 -4.92 12.36 11.35
C SER A 264 -3.72 13.22 11.74
N SER A 265 -3.21 14.08 10.80
CA SER A 265 -2.11 14.99 11.13
C SER A 265 -2.39 15.81 12.41
N GLU A 266 -3.65 16.15 12.65
CA GLU A 266 -4.13 16.73 13.90
C GLU A 266 -4.10 15.76 15.12
N ILE A 267 -3.91 14.45 14.89
CA ILE A 267 -3.88 13.44 15.96
C ILE A 267 -2.45 13.11 16.39
N PHE A 268 -1.48 13.26 15.48
CA PHE A 268 -0.09 12.85 15.72
C PHE A 268 0.92 14.01 15.78
N ASN A 269 0.44 15.25 15.65
CA ASN A 269 1.21 16.48 15.93
C ASN A 269 0.97 16.98 17.33
#